data_46b1580d53ab2afed3339356381fb33d
#
_entry.id   46b1580d53ab2afed3339356381fb33d
#
_cell.length_a   1.000
_cell.length_b   1.000
_cell.length_c   1.000
_cell.angle_alpha   90.00
_cell.angle_beta   90.00
_cell.angle_gamma   90.00
#
_symmetry.space_group_name_H-M   'P 1'
#
loop_
_entity.id
_entity.type
_entity.pdbx_description
1 polymer ?
#
loop_
_entity_poly.entity_id
_entity_poly.type
_entity_poly.pdbx_seq_one_letter_code
_entity_poly.pdbx_strand_id
1 'polypeptide(L)'
;MNETEVNLDHPYVEYHHGGYWVAGTRVSLDSIVYRWREGLSAETIQKDCFPVLTLSHVFGALAYYLDHQAEIDEYLVKAEEEEEVIRQQLREAYPEAARRVDELAQRLSFAQNEDQVPSR
;
A
#
# COMPACT_ATOMS: atom_id res chain seq x y z
N MET A 1 6.65 -27.80 6.89
CA MET A 1 7.02 -26.59 6.12
C MET A 1 5.81 -25.70 5.93
N ASN A 2 6.00 -24.43 6.17
CA ASN A 2 4.90 -23.48 6.06
C ASN A 2 4.79 -23.00 4.62
N GLU A 3 3.64 -23.25 4.00
CA GLU A 3 3.46 -22.88 2.60
C GLU A 3 3.21 -21.41 2.39
N THR A 4 2.89 -20.69 3.47
CA THR A 4 2.62 -19.27 3.35
C THR A 4 3.89 -18.42 3.39
N GLU A 5 5.03 -19.06 3.63
CA GLU A 5 6.31 -18.36 3.66
C GLU A 5 7.15 -18.85 2.51
N VAL A 6 7.43 -17.95 1.59
CA VAL A 6 8.22 -18.25 0.42
C VAL A 6 9.52 -17.45 0.51
N ASN A 7 10.65 -18.15 0.41
CA ASN A 7 11.93 -17.48 0.39
C ASN A 7 12.16 -16.91 -1.00
N LEU A 8 12.07 -15.59 -1.10
CA LEU A 8 12.22 -14.91 -2.38
C LEU A 8 13.70 -14.70 -2.75
N ASP A 9 14.60 -15.03 -1.83
CA ASP A 9 16.02 -14.82 -2.06
C ASP A 9 16.32 -13.38 -2.45
N HIS A 10 15.64 -12.46 -1.78
CA HIS A 10 15.80 -11.03 -2.03
C HIS A 10 16.09 -10.32 -0.72
N PRO A 11 17.09 -9.45 -0.69
CA PRO A 11 17.48 -8.83 0.58
C PRO A 11 16.47 -7.84 1.13
N TYR A 12 15.59 -7.29 0.29
CA TYR A 12 14.71 -6.21 0.74
C TYR A 12 13.23 -6.55 0.68
N VAL A 13 12.84 -7.70 0.14
CA VAL A 13 11.43 -8.06 0.03
C VAL A 13 11.26 -9.51 0.46
N GLU A 14 10.25 -9.76 1.25
CA GLU A 14 9.91 -11.13 1.67
C GLU A 14 8.41 -11.35 1.49
N TYR A 15 8.02 -12.59 1.34
CA TYR A 15 6.62 -12.97 1.17
C TYR A 15 6.22 -13.91 2.28
N HIS A 16 5.19 -13.53 3.03
CA HIS A 16 4.64 -14.40 4.06
C HIS A 16 3.24 -13.93 4.39
N HIS A 17 2.45 -14.84 4.93
CA HIS A 17 1.08 -14.56 5.34
C HIS A 17 0.25 -13.96 4.21
N GLY A 18 0.50 -14.42 2.99
CA GLY A 18 -0.25 -14.00 1.83
C GLY A 18 0.08 -12.62 1.30
N GLY A 19 1.18 -12.02 1.74
CA GLY A 19 1.53 -10.68 1.30
C GLY A 19 3.02 -10.49 1.12
N TYR A 20 3.36 -9.41 0.43
CA TYR A 20 4.74 -8.98 0.23
C TYR A 20 5.08 -7.89 1.23
N TRP A 21 6.26 -7.98 1.81
CA TRP A 21 6.68 -7.08 2.88
C TRP A 21 8.09 -6.58 2.63
N VAL A 22 8.37 -5.38 3.09
CA VAL A 22 9.76 -4.94 3.16
C VAL A 22 10.44 -5.77 4.23
N ALA A 23 11.55 -6.42 3.86
CA ALA A 23 12.19 -7.43 4.69
C ALA A 23 12.48 -6.91 6.08
N GLY A 24 12.10 -7.67 7.09
CA GLY A 24 12.37 -7.33 8.48
C GLY A 24 11.49 -6.22 9.06
N THR A 25 10.45 -5.81 8.35
CA THR A 25 9.61 -4.73 8.83
C THR A 25 8.14 -5.13 8.74
N ARG A 26 7.27 -4.25 9.23
CA ARG A 26 5.83 -4.41 9.09
C ARG A 26 5.27 -3.56 7.96
N VAL A 27 6.12 -2.98 7.15
CA VAL A 27 5.68 -2.16 6.03
C VAL A 27 5.47 -3.05 4.82
N SER A 28 4.28 -3.00 4.24
CA SER A 28 3.98 -3.82 3.08
C SER A 28 4.62 -3.23 1.82
N LEU A 29 4.96 -4.11 0.89
CA LEU A 29 5.43 -3.67 -0.41
C LEU A 29 4.36 -2.81 -1.09
N ASP A 30 3.10 -3.17 -0.90
CA ASP A 30 1.97 -2.44 -1.48
C ASP A 30 2.04 -0.96 -1.15
N SER A 31 2.34 -0.64 0.11
CA SER A 31 2.39 0.75 0.56
C SER A 31 3.41 1.56 -0.21
N ILE A 32 4.57 0.95 -0.45
CA ILE A 32 5.64 1.61 -1.19
C ILE A 32 5.23 1.81 -2.65
N VAL A 33 4.65 0.75 -3.26
CA VAL A 33 4.28 0.79 -4.66
C VAL A 33 3.23 1.87 -4.91
N TYR A 34 2.22 1.96 -4.04
CA TYR A 34 1.17 2.95 -4.21
C TYR A 34 1.71 4.36 -4.12
N ARG A 35 2.63 4.63 -3.20
CA ARG A 35 3.24 5.96 -3.10
C ARG A 35 4.03 6.29 -4.35
N TRP A 36 4.77 5.29 -4.86
CA TRP A 36 5.55 5.50 -6.08
C TRP A 36 4.64 5.76 -7.27
N ARG A 37 3.51 5.07 -7.37
CA ARG A 37 2.55 5.31 -8.44
C ARG A 37 1.95 6.70 -8.38
N GLU A 38 1.90 7.29 -7.20
CA GLU A 38 1.43 8.66 -7.04
C GLU A 38 2.47 9.67 -7.49
N GLY A 39 3.64 9.22 -7.86
CA GLY A 39 4.68 10.11 -8.37
C GLY A 39 5.72 10.53 -7.36
N LEU A 40 5.68 9.96 -6.15
CA LEU A 40 6.65 10.32 -5.13
C LEU A 40 7.99 9.65 -5.41
N SER A 41 9.07 10.37 -5.13
CA SER A 41 10.40 9.81 -5.25
C SER A 41 10.66 8.85 -4.10
N ALA A 42 11.67 7.98 -4.27
CA ALA A 42 12.06 7.07 -3.20
C ALA A 42 12.45 7.84 -1.95
N GLU A 43 13.14 8.95 -2.12
CA GLU A 43 13.56 9.76 -0.98
C GLU A 43 12.36 10.32 -0.21
N THR A 44 11.37 10.81 -0.93
CA THR A 44 10.17 11.35 -0.29
C THR A 44 9.38 10.24 0.40
N ILE A 45 9.28 9.06 -0.25
CA ILE A 45 8.58 7.92 0.35
C ILE A 45 9.24 7.56 1.67
N GLN A 46 10.57 7.47 1.70
CA GLN A 46 11.27 7.10 2.92
C GLN A 46 11.12 8.19 4.00
N LYS A 47 11.35 9.43 3.64
CA LYS A 47 11.41 10.51 4.62
C LYS A 47 10.04 10.86 5.16
N ASP A 48 9.06 10.99 4.28
CA ASP A 48 7.76 11.54 4.66
C ASP A 48 6.71 10.50 4.96
N CYS A 49 6.84 9.30 4.37
CA CYS A 49 5.82 8.27 4.53
C CYS A 49 6.26 7.16 5.47
N PHE A 50 7.51 6.73 5.37
CA PHE A 50 7.98 5.58 6.14
C PHE A 50 9.36 5.85 6.73
N PRO A 51 9.45 6.79 7.68
CA PRO A 51 10.76 7.13 8.26
C PRO A 51 11.42 5.99 9.03
N VAL A 52 10.64 4.94 9.38
CA VAL A 52 11.23 3.76 10.04
C VAL A 52 12.08 2.93 9.08
N LEU A 53 11.91 3.14 7.78
CA LEU A 53 12.70 2.41 6.77
C LEU A 53 13.96 3.19 6.44
N THR A 54 14.97 2.47 5.98
CA THR A 54 16.12 3.13 5.38
C THR A 54 15.81 3.44 3.92
N LEU A 55 16.58 4.33 3.34
CA LEU A 55 16.45 4.62 1.92
C LEU A 55 16.76 3.38 1.08
N SER A 56 17.70 2.55 1.54
CA SER A 56 18.02 1.29 0.86
C SER A 56 16.80 0.36 0.82
N HIS A 57 16.04 0.32 1.92
CA HIS A 57 14.81 -0.47 1.95
C HIS A 57 13.85 -0.03 0.83
N VAL A 58 13.68 1.27 0.68
CA VAL A 58 12.72 1.78 -0.30
C VAL A 58 13.22 1.51 -1.72
N PHE A 59 14.49 1.80 -1.99
CA PHE A 59 15.04 1.51 -3.32
C PHE A 59 14.99 0.02 -3.62
N GLY A 60 15.33 -0.81 -2.64
CA GLY A 60 15.30 -2.25 -2.85
C GLY A 60 13.91 -2.78 -3.11
N ALA A 61 12.92 -2.26 -2.39
CA ALA A 61 11.53 -2.65 -2.60
C ALA A 61 11.06 -2.25 -3.99
N LEU A 62 11.39 -1.04 -4.43
CA LEU A 62 11.02 -0.58 -5.76
C LEU A 62 11.71 -1.36 -6.85
N ALA A 63 12.98 -1.71 -6.63
CA ALA A 63 13.69 -2.54 -7.60
C ALA A 63 13.02 -3.89 -7.76
N TYR A 64 12.63 -4.50 -6.64
CA TYR A 64 11.91 -5.76 -6.70
C TYR A 64 10.59 -5.61 -7.47
N TYR A 65 9.85 -4.55 -7.16
CA TYR A 65 8.59 -4.31 -7.86
C TYR A 65 8.80 -4.18 -9.36
N LEU A 66 9.79 -3.41 -9.77
CA LEU A 66 10.03 -3.19 -11.20
C LEU A 66 10.47 -4.46 -11.90
N ASP A 67 11.23 -5.30 -11.21
CA ASP A 67 11.67 -6.58 -11.78
C ASP A 67 10.54 -7.59 -11.87
N HIS A 68 9.49 -7.43 -11.07
CA HIS A 68 8.37 -8.37 -11.01
C HIS A 68 7.05 -7.64 -11.21
N GLN A 69 7.06 -6.62 -12.05
CA GLN A 69 5.95 -5.68 -12.12
C GLN A 69 4.62 -6.35 -12.49
N ALA A 70 4.63 -7.22 -13.50
CA ALA A 70 3.39 -7.87 -13.92
C ALA A 70 2.80 -8.71 -12.79
N GLU A 71 3.66 -9.45 -12.11
CA GLU A 71 3.23 -10.32 -11.00
C GLU A 71 2.68 -9.50 -9.84
N ILE A 72 3.37 -8.43 -9.48
CA ILE A 72 2.95 -7.60 -8.36
C ILE A 72 1.69 -6.83 -8.72
N ASP A 73 1.59 -6.33 -9.95
CA ASP A 73 0.38 -5.61 -10.37
C ASP A 73 -0.84 -6.52 -10.32
N GLU A 74 -0.68 -7.77 -10.73
CA GLU A 74 -1.79 -8.72 -10.64
C GLU A 74 -2.17 -9.00 -9.20
N TYR A 75 -1.17 -9.14 -8.33
CA TYR A 75 -1.41 -9.33 -6.91
C TYR A 75 -2.19 -8.14 -6.33
N LEU A 76 -1.82 -6.93 -6.71
CA LEU A 76 -2.48 -5.73 -6.19
C LEU A 76 -3.92 -5.65 -6.67
N VAL A 77 -4.17 -6.00 -7.94
CA VAL A 77 -5.54 -5.98 -8.46
C VAL A 77 -6.41 -6.97 -7.70
N LYS A 78 -5.90 -8.16 -7.44
CA LYS A 78 -6.66 -9.16 -6.70
C LYS A 78 -6.94 -8.69 -5.27
N ALA A 79 -5.95 -8.07 -4.64
CA ALA A 79 -6.13 -7.57 -3.28
C ALA A 79 -7.18 -6.48 -3.25
N GLU A 80 -7.20 -5.61 -4.25
CA GLU A 80 -8.20 -4.55 -4.33
C GLU A 80 -9.60 -5.11 -4.55
N GLU A 81 -9.71 -6.16 -5.36
CA GLU A 81 -11.00 -6.80 -5.60
C GLU A 81 -11.53 -7.46 -4.33
N GLU A 82 -10.66 -8.12 -3.59
CA GLU A 82 -11.05 -8.74 -2.33
C GLU A 82 -11.46 -7.70 -1.32
N GLU A 83 -10.74 -6.61 -1.28
CA GLU A 83 -11.07 -5.51 -0.38
C GLU A 83 -12.43 -4.91 -0.72
N GLU A 84 -12.72 -4.78 -1.99
CA GLU A 84 -14.01 -4.23 -2.41
C GLU A 84 -15.16 -5.15 -2.05
N VAL A 85 -14.96 -6.47 -2.16
CA VAL A 85 -15.97 -7.43 -1.75
C VAL A 85 -16.26 -7.30 -0.25
N ILE A 86 -15.21 -7.20 0.56
CA ILE A 86 -15.37 -7.05 1.99
C ILE A 86 -16.09 -5.73 2.31
N ARG A 87 -15.71 -4.67 1.62
CA ARG A 87 -16.33 -3.35 1.83
C ARG A 87 -17.83 -3.41 1.51
N GLN A 88 -18.17 -4.10 0.41
CA GLN A 88 -19.56 -4.24 0.02
C GLN A 88 -20.35 -5.04 1.05
N GLN A 89 -19.76 -6.13 1.55
CA GLN A 89 -20.41 -6.94 2.57
C GLN A 89 -20.65 -6.13 3.84
N LEU A 90 -19.70 -5.28 4.21
CA LEU A 90 -19.86 -4.43 5.38
C LEU A 90 -20.95 -3.40 5.18
N ARG A 91 -21.05 -2.85 3.97
CA ARG A 91 -22.12 -1.89 3.67
C ARG A 91 -23.48 -2.54 3.81
N GLU A 92 -23.62 -3.77 3.36
CA GLU A 92 -24.87 -4.48 3.45
C GLU A 92 -25.23 -4.87 4.87
N ALA A 93 -24.21 -5.29 5.65
CA ALA A 93 -24.43 -5.70 7.03
C ALA A 93 -24.59 -4.53 7.98
N TYR A 94 -23.90 -3.43 7.72
CA TYR A 94 -23.87 -2.28 8.62
C TYR A 94 -24.00 -0.98 7.84
N PRO A 95 -25.18 -0.74 7.22
CA PRO A 95 -25.31 0.41 6.32
C PRO A 95 -25.08 1.76 7.00
N GLU A 96 -25.48 1.87 8.27
CA GLU A 96 -25.34 3.14 8.97
C GLU A 96 -23.85 3.44 9.24
N ALA A 97 -23.12 2.44 9.70
CA ALA A 97 -21.70 2.62 9.95
C ALA A 97 -20.95 2.90 8.66
N ALA A 98 -21.30 2.20 7.59
CA ALA A 98 -20.67 2.40 6.30
C ALA A 98 -20.89 3.82 5.80
N ARG A 99 -22.11 4.35 5.95
CA ARG A 99 -22.41 5.71 5.54
C ARG A 99 -21.54 6.72 6.30
N ARG A 100 -21.38 6.49 7.59
CA ARG A 100 -20.58 7.40 8.41
C ARG A 100 -19.11 7.37 7.99
N VAL A 101 -18.58 6.19 7.69
CA VAL A 101 -17.20 6.07 7.23
C VAL A 101 -17.03 6.78 5.88
N ASP A 102 -17.98 6.58 4.98
CA ASP A 102 -17.93 7.24 3.67
C ASP A 102 -17.96 8.76 3.82
N GLU A 103 -18.82 9.26 4.70
CA GLU A 103 -18.90 10.71 4.93
C GLU A 103 -17.58 11.25 5.49
N LEU A 104 -16.98 10.51 6.41
CA LEU A 104 -15.70 10.93 6.98
C LEU A 104 -14.61 10.95 5.92
N ALA A 105 -14.57 9.91 5.09
CA ALA A 105 -13.59 9.84 4.01
C ALA A 105 -13.73 11.01 3.05
N GLN A 106 -14.97 11.37 2.72
CA GLN A 106 -15.21 12.51 1.84
C GLN A 106 -14.74 13.81 2.48
N ARG A 107 -15.00 13.97 3.76
CA ARG A 107 -14.55 15.17 4.48
C ARG A 107 -13.05 15.30 4.50
N LEU A 108 -12.36 14.19 4.76
CA LEU A 108 -10.92 14.21 4.79
C LEU A 108 -10.33 14.48 3.41
N SER A 109 -10.92 13.89 2.39
CA SER A 109 -10.47 14.13 1.02
C SER A 109 -10.66 15.59 0.62
N PHE A 110 -11.82 16.16 0.99
CA PHE A 110 -12.10 17.56 0.70
C PHE A 110 -11.12 18.49 1.41
N ALA A 111 -10.81 18.18 2.67
CA ALA A 111 -9.86 18.98 3.42
C ALA A 111 -8.47 18.94 2.78
N GLN A 112 -8.06 17.76 2.33
CA GLN A 112 -6.77 17.63 1.65
C GLN A 112 -6.73 18.44 0.37
N ASN A 113 -7.83 18.44 -0.37
CA ASN A 113 -7.90 19.22 -1.59
C ASN A 113 -7.79 20.72 -1.31
N GLU A 114 -8.39 21.17 -0.23
CA GLU A 114 -8.27 22.56 0.16
C GLU A 114 -6.83 22.93 0.52
N ASP A 115 -6.16 22.01 1.22
CA ASP A 115 -4.77 22.24 1.59
C ASP A 115 -3.88 22.31 0.39
N GLN A 116 -4.24 21.65 -0.69
CA GLN A 116 -3.41 21.60 -1.89
C GLN A 116 -3.70 22.74 -2.86
N VAL A 117 -4.71 23.54 -2.59
CA VAL A 117 -5.02 24.68 -3.45
C VAL A 117 -3.86 25.67 -3.37
N PRO A 118 -3.32 26.07 -4.53
CA PRO A 118 -2.22 27.04 -4.54
C PRO A 118 -2.69 28.36 -3.98
N SER A 119 -1.90 28.92 -3.12
CA SER A 119 -2.28 30.21 -2.58
C SER A 119 -1.79 31.30 -3.49
N ARG A 120 -1.40 31.24 -4.25
CA ARG A 120 -1.13 32.14 -5.15
C ARG A 120 -0.58 32.89 -5.01
#